data_e7787064e949a6c41175786439811d56
#
_entry.id   e7787064e949a6c41175786439811d56
#
_cell.length_a   1.000
_cell.length_b   1.000
_cell.length_c   1.000
_cell.angle_alpha   90.00
_cell.angle_beta   90.00
_cell.angle_gamma   90.00
#
_symmetry.space_group_name_H-M   'P 1'
#
loop_
_entity.id
_entity.type
_entity.pdbx_description
1 polymer ?
#
loop_
_entity_poly.entity_id
_entity_poly.type
_entity_poly.pdbx_seq_one_letter_code
_entity_poly.pdbx_strand_id
1 'polypeptide(L)'
;MKKYIEIIRNCWKIEDLRQRLLITLLFTAIYRFGSFVVLPGIDPNKLAQLQSQTSGGLMSLLDMFSGGAFSNASIFALGIMPYISASIVMQLLAVAVPYFQKRQREGESGRKKINWYTRLLTVGILIFQAPSYLLNLKAQAGQALASGVNWSIFIICSSVILAAGSMFILWLGERITDKGVGNGISMIIMIGIIARLPQAFVQELGSRFTAITSGGLVMFVIEILILYAVVCASLLLVQGTRKIPVQYAKRLVGNKQYGGARQYLPLKLFAANVMPIIFAQALMFIPLAIVQYQSDNASYIVRSLMDNRSLLYNCVYVTLIIAFTYFYTAITLNAKQMAEDMKRNNGFIPGIKPGKDTAEYIDTVMSRITLPGSLFIAFIAVMPALAGLLNVQQAFSQFFGGTSLLILVGVVIDSIQQIKSHLLMRHYDGLLNSGRTRNGGVSAY
;
A
#
# COMPACT_ATOMS: atom_id res chain seq x y z
N MET A 1 -14.40 -25.76 2.64
CA MET A 1 -14.53 -25.43 1.21
C MET A 1 -15.95 -25.00 0.82
N LYS A 2 -17.02 -25.74 1.16
CA LYS A 2 -18.43 -25.38 0.79
C LYS A 2 -18.83 -23.96 1.20
N LYS A 3 -18.48 -23.50 2.40
CA LYS A 3 -18.80 -22.16 2.91
C LYS A 3 -18.15 -21.01 2.09
N TYR A 4 -16.92 -21.21 1.58
CA TYR A 4 -16.24 -20.21 0.72
C TYR A 4 -16.85 -20.16 -0.68
N ILE A 5 -17.24 -21.30 -1.23
CA ILE A 5 -17.93 -21.38 -2.53
C ILE A 5 -19.31 -20.70 -2.45
N GLU A 6 -20.03 -20.87 -1.34
CA GLU A 6 -21.30 -20.14 -1.12
C GLU A 6 -21.11 -18.62 -1.01
N ILE A 7 -20.07 -18.17 -0.34
CA ILE A 7 -19.75 -16.73 -0.26
C ILE A 7 -19.48 -16.18 -1.66
N ILE A 8 -18.63 -16.85 -2.45
CA ILE A 8 -18.32 -16.44 -3.83
C ILE A 8 -19.59 -16.44 -4.69
N ARG A 9 -20.44 -17.47 -4.58
CA ARG A 9 -21.70 -17.54 -5.32
C ARG A 9 -22.68 -16.42 -4.92
N ASN A 10 -22.71 -16.08 -3.63
CA ASN A 10 -23.54 -14.99 -3.12
C ASN A 10 -23.03 -13.62 -3.57
N CYS A 11 -21.68 -13.41 -3.61
CA CYS A 11 -21.07 -12.22 -4.19
C CYS A 11 -21.45 -12.04 -5.67
N TRP A 12 -21.49 -13.13 -6.44
CA TRP A 12 -21.82 -13.09 -7.87
C TRP A 12 -23.31 -12.85 -8.15
N LYS A 13 -24.21 -13.22 -7.21
CA LYS A 13 -25.65 -12.97 -7.31
C LYS A 13 -26.04 -11.50 -7.12
N ILE A 14 -25.23 -10.71 -6.42
CA ILE A 14 -25.48 -9.30 -6.19
C ILE A 14 -24.94 -8.51 -7.37
N GLU A 15 -25.85 -7.91 -8.14
CA GLU A 15 -25.54 -7.23 -9.39
C GLU A 15 -24.55 -6.06 -9.21
N ASP A 16 -24.77 -5.21 -8.22
CA ASP A 16 -23.87 -4.08 -7.89
C ASP A 16 -22.45 -4.56 -7.56
N LEU A 17 -22.32 -5.58 -6.72
CA LEU A 17 -21.00 -6.12 -6.34
C LEU A 17 -20.31 -6.81 -7.52
N ARG A 18 -21.07 -7.53 -8.36
CA ARG A 18 -20.56 -8.14 -9.59
C ARG A 18 -20.01 -7.08 -10.54
N GLN A 19 -20.75 -5.98 -10.77
CA GLN A 19 -20.30 -4.88 -11.61
C GLN A 19 -19.02 -4.24 -11.06
N ARG A 20 -18.92 -3.98 -9.77
CA ARG A 20 -17.71 -3.44 -9.11
C ARG A 20 -16.50 -4.36 -9.28
N LEU A 21 -16.69 -5.67 -9.09
CA LEU A 21 -15.63 -6.66 -9.27
C LEU A 21 -15.16 -6.72 -10.74
N LEU A 22 -16.10 -6.72 -11.69
CA LEU A 22 -15.77 -6.73 -13.13
C LEU A 22 -15.03 -5.46 -13.54
N ILE A 23 -15.44 -4.29 -13.05
CA ILE A 23 -14.75 -3.01 -13.31
C ILE A 23 -13.32 -3.06 -12.76
N THR A 24 -13.15 -3.54 -11.52
CA THR A 24 -11.81 -3.69 -10.93
C THR A 24 -10.93 -4.60 -11.75
N LEU A 25 -11.46 -5.74 -12.20
CA LEU A 25 -10.73 -6.71 -13.00
C LEU A 25 -10.37 -6.15 -14.39
N LEU A 26 -11.31 -5.43 -15.03
CA LEU A 26 -11.08 -4.77 -16.32
C LEU A 26 -9.97 -3.74 -16.25
N PHE A 27 -10.02 -2.82 -15.29
CA PHE A 27 -8.99 -1.78 -15.15
C PHE A 27 -7.62 -2.36 -14.77
N THR A 28 -7.62 -3.43 -13.98
CA THR A 28 -6.41 -4.19 -13.69
C THR A 28 -5.80 -4.82 -14.93
N ALA A 29 -6.62 -5.41 -15.81
CA ALA A 29 -6.16 -5.99 -17.07
C ALA A 29 -5.58 -4.91 -17.98
N ILE A 30 -6.20 -3.72 -18.06
CA ILE A 30 -5.67 -2.57 -18.84
C ILE A 30 -4.29 -2.15 -18.30
N TYR A 31 -4.14 -2.04 -16.97
CA TYR A 31 -2.86 -1.73 -16.35
C TYR A 31 -1.78 -2.78 -16.71
N ARG A 32 -2.11 -4.07 -16.60
CA ARG A 32 -1.16 -5.15 -16.94
C ARG A 32 -0.79 -5.14 -18.41
N PHE A 33 -1.74 -4.94 -19.31
CA PHE A 33 -1.46 -4.83 -20.74
C PHE A 33 -0.48 -3.69 -21.04
N GLY A 34 -0.72 -2.50 -20.48
CA GLY A 34 0.15 -1.34 -20.70
C GLY A 34 1.55 -1.49 -20.10
N SER A 35 1.75 -2.34 -19.07
CA SER A 35 3.07 -2.62 -18.52
C SER A 35 3.98 -3.45 -19.44
N PHE A 36 3.45 -4.05 -20.52
CA PHE A 36 4.22 -4.74 -21.55
C PHE A 36 4.46 -3.89 -22.80
N VAL A 37 3.80 -2.73 -22.92
CA VAL A 37 3.99 -1.84 -24.07
C VAL A 37 5.28 -1.06 -23.89
N VAL A 38 6.31 -1.41 -24.65
CA VAL A 38 7.65 -0.79 -24.59
C VAL A 38 7.61 0.63 -25.17
N LEU A 39 8.46 1.52 -24.66
CA LEU A 39 8.62 2.89 -25.16
C LEU A 39 9.07 2.89 -26.63
N PRO A 40 8.50 3.76 -27.48
CA PRO A 40 8.90 3.88 -28.87
C PRO A 40 10.39 4.22 -28.97
N GLY A 41 11.13 3.52 -29.83
CA GLY A 41 12.56 3.71 -30.01
C GLY A 41 13.46 2.81 -29.16
N ILE A 42 12.90 1.87 -28.41
CA ILE A 42 13.64 0.86 -27.65
C ILE A 42 13.37 -0.53 -28.25
N ASP A 43 14.45 -1.30 -28.45
CA ASP A 43 14.37 -2.69 -28.92
C ASP A 43 14.12 -3.63 -27.71
N PRO A 44 12.96 -4.30 -27.65
CA PRO A 44 12.62 -5.17 -26.51
C PRO A 44 13.57 -6.38 -26.37
N ASN A 45 14.17 -6.85 -27.46
CA ASN A 45 15.07 -8.01 -27.41
C ASN A 45 16.40 -7.73 -26.69
N LYS A 46 16.80 -6.46 -26.63
CA LYS A 46 18.05 -6.02 -25.98
C LYS A 46 17.85 -5.63 -24.51
N LEU A 47 16.63 -5.64 -24.01
CA LEU A 47 16.31 -5.30 -22.61
C LEU A 47 16.67 -6.39 -21.60
N ALA A 48 17.03 -7.61 -22.04
CA ALA A 48 17.41 -8.70 -21.14
C ALA A 48 18.62 -8.34 -20.25
N GLN A 49 19.55 -7.50 -20.75
CA GLN A 49 20.67 -6.99 -19.95
C GLN A 49 20.22 -6.06 -18.83
N LEU A 50 19.19 -5.27 -19.08
CA LEU A 50 18.59 -4.36 -18.10
C LEU A 50 17.90 -5.14 -16.95
N GLN A 51 17.24 -6.24 -17.28
CA GLN A 51 16.62 -7.11 -16.29
C GLN A 51 17.65 -7.73 -15.33
N SER A 52 18.80 -8.16 -15.82
CA SER A 52 19.86 -8.73 -14.99
C SER A 52 20.50 -7.68 -14.07
N GLN A 53 20.66 -6.45 -14.50
CA GLN A 53 21.21 -5.35 -13.70
C GLN A 53 20.19 -4.77 -12.70
N THR A 54 18.90 -4.78 -13.05
CA THR A 54 17.82 -4.28 -12.18
C THR A 54 17.45 -5.29 -11.08
N SER A 55 17.93 -6.54 -11.18
CA SER A 55 17.64 -7.59 -10.19
C SER A 55 18.29 -7.35 -8.81
N GLY A 56 19.15 -6.32 -8.66
CA GLY A 56 19.83 -5.98 -7.44
C GLY A 56 19.47 -4.61 -6.83
N GLY A 57 19.55 -4.49 -5.51
CA GLY A 57 19.44 -3.21 -4.80
C GLY A 57 18.04 -2.57 -4.83
N LEU A 58 18.01 -1.24 -4.68
CA LEU A 58 16.79 -0.44 -4.62
C LEU A 58 16.03 -0.39 -5.96
N MET A 59 16.71 -0.58 -7.10
CA MET A 59 16.08 -0.63 -8.41
C MET A 59 15.11 -1.82 -8.55
N SER A 60 15.40 -2.94 -7.90
CA SER A 60 14.52 -4.11 -7.92
C SER A 60 13.19 -3.84 -7.17
N LEU A 61 13.20 -2.95 -6.18
CA LEU A 61 11.97 -2.52 -5.51
C LEU A 61 11.09 -1.66 -6.42
N LEU A 62 11.68 -0.73 -7.19
CA LEU A 62 10.95 0.05 -8.19
C LEU A 62 10.33 -0.85 -9.25
N ASP A 63 11.09 -1.83 -9.73
CA ASP A 63 10.62 -2.79 -10.70
C ASP A 63 9.49 -3.67 -10.15
N MET A 64 9.57 -4.05 -8.89
CA MET A 64 8.54 -4.82 -8.22
C MET A 64 7.23 -4.03 -8.08
N PHE A 65 7.28 -2.75 -7.64
CA PHE A 65 6.09 -1.91 -7.53
C PHE A 65 5.46 -1.57 -8.89
N SER A 66 6.27 -1.46 -9.93
CA SER A 66 5.78 -1.27 -11.30
C SER A 66 5.32 -2.58 -11.95
N GLY A 67 5.49 -3.73 -11.29
CA GLY A 67 5.12 -5.05 -11.82
C GLY A 67 5.93 -5.48 -13.04
N GLY A 68 7.19 -5.04 -13.12
CA GLY A 68 8.08 -5.31 -14.25
C GLY A 68 8.08 -4.25 -15.35
N ALA A 69 7.25 -3.23 -15.22
CA ALA A 69 7.18 -2.18 -16.22
C ALA A 69 8.47 -1.34 -16.28
N PHE A 70 9.19 -1.22 -15.15
CA PHE A 70 10.46 -0.51 -15.07
C PHE A 70 11.57 -1.21 -15.88
N SER A 71 11.76 -2.50 -15.66
CA SER A 71 12.77 -3.30 -16.36
C SER A 71 12.43 -3.56 -17.83
N ASN A 72 11.14 -3.54 -18.18
CA ASN A 72 10.66 -3.65 -19.56
C ASN A 72 10.70 -2.31 -20.32
N ALA A 73 11.19 -1.22 -19.71
CA ALA A 73 11.16 0.13 -20.27
C ALA A 73 9.81 0.47 -20.92
N SER A 74 8.72 0.15 -20.22
CA SER A 74 7.37 0.33 -20.74
C SER A 74 6.87 1.78 -20.57
N ILE A 75 5.75 2.09 -21.20
CA ILE A 75 5.03 3.37 -21.05
C ILE A 75 4.69 3.62 -19.58
N PHE A 76 4.51 2.55 -18.80
CA PHE A 76 4.19 2.59 -17.36
C PHE A 76 5.42 2.38 -16.45
N ALA A 77 6.64 2.58 -16.95
CA ALA A 77 7.88 2.30 -16.21
C ALA A 77 7.96 3.02 -14.86
N LEU A 78 7.55 4.28 -14.77
CA LEU A 78 7.54 5.05 -13.52
C LEU A 78 6.38 4.65 -12.59
N GLY A 79 5.37 3.97 -13.12
CA GLY A 79 4.25 3.47 -12.34
C GLY A 79 3.51 4.56 -11.55
N ILE A 80 3.15 4.22 -10.31
CA ILE A 80 2.43 5.10 -9.39
C ILE A 80 3.37 5.81 -8.38
N MET A 81 4.68 5.52 -8.42
CA MET A 81 5.67 6.03 -7.46
C MET A 81 5.72 7.57 -7.39
N PRO A 82 5.68 8.33 -8.51
CA PRO A 82 5.66 9.79 -8.46
C PRO A 82 4.46 10.35 -7.68
N TYR A 83 3.30 9.72 -7.81
CA TYR A 83 2.11 10.09 -7.07
C TYR A 83 2.23 9.76 -5.57
N ILE A 84 2.81 8.61 -5.22
CA ILE A 84 3.04 8.26 -3.82
C ILE A 84 3.95 9.31 -3.18
N SER A 85 5.06 9.67 -3.83
CA SER A 85 5.97 10.70 -3.35
C SER A 85 5.27 12.06 -3.18
N ALA A 86 4.46 12.47 -4.16
CA ALA A 86 3.66 13.69 -4.09
C ALA A 86 2.65 13.66 -2.94
N SER A 87 1.96 12.54 -2.75
CA SER A 87 0.99 12.34 -1.67
C SER A 87 1.65 12.44 -0.30
N ILE A 88 2.85 11.87 -0.16
CA ILE A 88 3.67 11.95 1.05
C ILE A 88 3.98 13.41 1.38
N VAL A 89 4.54 14.15 0.42
CA VAL A 89 4.88 15.56 0.59
C VAL A 89 3.64 16.37 0.98
N MET A 90 2.50 16.14 0.33
CA MET A 90 1.26 16.85 0.65
C MET A 90 0.71 16.51 2.04
N GLN A 91 0.86 15.27 2.50
CA GLN A 91 0.47 14.87 3.86
C GLN A 91 1.36 15.54 4.91
N LEU A 92 2.67 15.62 4.67
CA LEU A 92 3.61 16.35 5.53
C LEU A 92 3.29 17.85 5.56
N LEU A 93 3.01 18.46 4.41
CA LEU A 93 2.61 19.86 4.30
C LEU A 93 1.27 20.13 5.01
N ALA A 94 0.33 19.19 4.98
CA ALA A 94 -0.95 19.30 5.67
C ALA A 94 -0.79 19.34 7.21
N VAL A 95 0.33 18.83 7.74
CA VAL A 95 0.66 18.91 9.17
C VAL A 95 1.51 20.14 9.48
N ALA A 96 2.51 20.42 8.64
CA ALA A 96 3.48 21.48 8.90
C ALA A 96 2.96 22.90 8.60
N VAL A 97 2.09 23.02 7.59
CA VAL A 97 1.63 24.34 7.09
C VAL A 97 0.18 24.60 7.50
N PRO A 98 -0.11 25.67 8.26
CA PRO A 98 -1.47 25.97 8.76
C PRO A 98 -2.51 26.12 7.65
N TYR A 99 -2.12 26.58 6.46
CA TYR A 99 -3.01 26.71 5.30
C TYR A 99 -3.60 25.36 4.87
N PHE A 100 -2.75 24.33 4.71
CA PHE A 100 -3.20 22.99 4.32
C PHE A 100 -3.95 22.29 5.44
N GLN A 101 -3.54 22.52 6.70
CA GLN A 101 -4.23 22.02 7.88
C GLN A 101 -5.67 22.54 7.95
N LYS A 102 -5.89 23.82 7.71
CA LYS A 102 -7.22 24.42 7.65
C LYS A 102 -8.07 23.80 6.54
N ARG A 103 -7.48 23.59 5.35
CA ARG A 103 -8.15 22.93 4.23
C ARG A 103 -8.56 21.49 4.53
N GLN A 104 -7.71 20.75 5.22
CA GLN A 104 -8.01 19.37 5.62
C GLN A 104 -9.23 19.29 6.56
N ARG A 105 -9.44 20.32 7.39
CA ARG A 105 -10.62 20.42 8.29
C ARG A 105 -11.90 20.85 7.58
N GLU A 106 -11.84 21.40 6.39
CA GLU A 106 -13.00 21.83 5.59
C GLU A 106 -13.84 20.67 5.03
N GLY A 107 -13.48 19.41 5.33
CA GLY A 107 -14.21 18.21 4.93
C GLY A 107 -13.97 17.83 3.46
N GLU A 108 -15.05 17.45 2.73
CA GLU A 108 -14.93 16.91 1.38
C GLU A 108 -14.41 17.92 0.35
N SER A 109 -14.83 19.17 0.45
CA SER A 109 -14.35 20.25 -0.44
C SER A 109 -12.85 20.51 -0.28
N GLY A 110 -12.36 20.50 0.95
CA GLY A 110 -10.94 20.65 1.26
C GLY A 110 -10.11 19.47 0.75
N ARG A 111 -10.61 18.24 0.91
CA ARG A 111 -9.96 17.03 0.38
C ARG A 111 -9.83 17.06 -1.14
N LYS A 112 -10.85 17.51 -1.87
CA LYS A 112 -10.79 17.67 -3.33
C LYS A 112 -9.68 18.64 -3.75
N LYS A 113 -9.50 19.76 -3.03
CA LYS A 113 -8.43 20.71 -3.30
C LYS A 113 -7.05 20.11 -3.00
N ILE A 114 -6.89 19.41 -1.88
CA ILE A 114 -5.62 18.73 -1.54
C ILE A 114 -5.27 17.70 -2.62
N ASN A 115 -6.22 16.90 -3.08
CA ASN A 115 -6.00 15.94 -4.16
C ASN A 115 -5.59 16.63 -5.47
N TRP A 116 -6.15 17.80 -5.77
CA TRP A 116 -5.73 18.59 -6.94
C TRP A 116 -4.28 19.06 -6.82
N TYR A 117 -3.87 19.57 -5.66
CA TYR A 117 -2.47 19.93 -5.41
C TYR A 117 -1.53 18.72 -5.48
N THR A 118 -1.97 17.57 -4.98
CA THR A 118 -1.20 16.32 -5.09
C THR A 118 -0.96 15.92 -6.54
N ARG A 119 -1.99 16.01 -7.40
CA ARG A 119 -1.85 15.74 -8.85
C ARG A 119 -0.91 16.73 -9.52
N LEU A 120 -1.02 18.02 -9.20
CA LEU A 120 -0.11 19.04 -9.74
C LEU A 120 1.34 18.76 -9.34
N LEU A 121 1.57 18.44 -8.08
CA LEU A 121 2.90 18.09 -7.57
C LEU A 121 3.43 16.80 -8.21
N THR A 122 2.55 15.82 -8.49
CA THR A 122 2.90 14.59 -9.22
C THR A 122 3.46 14.93 -10.61
N VAL A 123 2.80 15.83 -11.35
CA VAL A 123 3.29 16.27 -12.66
C VAL A 123 4.64 16.98 -12.52
N GLY A 124 4.82 17.83 -11.50
CA GLY A 124 6.10 18.47 -11.20
C GLY A 124 7.21 17.44 -10.96
N ILE A 125 6.97 16.42 -10.14
CA ILE A 125 7.94 15.34 -9.88
C ILE A 125 8.24 14.56 -11.16
N LEU A 126 7.25 14.27 -12.00
CA LEU A 126 7.41 13.55 -13.25
C LEU A 126 8.34 14.27 -14.24
N ILE A 127 8.30 15.61 -14.31
CA ILE A 127 9.17 16.40 -15.19
C ILE A 127 10.66 16.16 -14.86
N PHE A 128 11.00 15.93 -13.60
CA PHE A 128 12.38 15.64 -13.18
C PHE A 128 12.70 14.14 -13.22
N GLN A 129 11.76 13.29 -12.83
CA GLN A 129 11.99 11.85 -12.68
C GLN A 129 12.01 11.12 -14.02
N ALA A 130 11.21 11.53 -15.02
CA ALA A 130 11.19 10.89 -16.32
C ALA A 130 12.52 11.04 -17.10
N PRO A 131 13.12 12.24 -17.22
CA PRO A 131 14.45 12.37 -17.84
C PRO A 131 15.54 11.60 -17.05
N SER A 132 15.50 11.61 -15.72
CA SER A 132 16.45 10.89 -14.89
C SER A 132 16.38 9.37 -15.14
N TYR A 133 15.18 8.81 -15.26
CA TYR A 133 14.98 7.42 -15.65
C TYR A 133 15.58 7.10 -17.03
N LEU A 134 15.35 7.96 -18.04
CA LEU A 134 15.86 7.77 -19.39
C LEU A 134 17.38 7.87 -19.46
N LEU A 135 18.00 8.76 -18.67
CA LEU A 135 19.46 8.85 -18.56
C LEU A 135 20.04 7.56 -17.95
N ASN A 136 19.39 7.02 -16.91
CA ASN A 136 19.78 5.76 -16.32
C ASN A 136 19.61 4.59 -17.29
N LEU A 137 18.50 4.56 -18.04
CA LEU A 137 18.26 3.58 -19.09
C LEU A 137 19.37 3.63 -20.16
N LYS A 138 19.80 4.81 -20.59
CA LYS A 138 20.92 4.97 -21.53
C LYS A 138 22.24 4.45 -20.96
N ALA A 139 22.52 4.71 -19.70
CA ALA A 139 23.75 4.25 -19.04
C ALA A 139 23.80 2.73 -18.91
N GLN A 140 22.67 2.09 -18.63
CA GLN A 140 22.59 0.65 -18.39
C GLN A 140 22.32 -0.17 -19.67
N ALA A 141 21.54 0.35 -20.58
CA ALA A 141 21.09 -0.34 -21.80
C ALA A 141 21.24 0.52 -23.06
N GLY A 142 22.33 1.24 -23.19
CA GLY A 142 22.57 2.11 -24.36
C GLY A 142 22.50 1.41 -25.70
N GLN A 143 22.77 0.08 -25.76
CA GLN A 143 22.64 -0.74 -26.95
C GLN A 143 21.18 -1.09 -27.29
N ALA A 144 20.23 -0.89 -26.38
CA ALA A 144 18.81 -1.14 -26.62
C ALA A 144 18.12 0.00 -27.38
N LEU A 145 18.79 1.13 -27.55
CA LEU A 145 18.29 2.23 -28.38
C LEU A 145 18.37 1.85 -29.87
N ALA A 146 17.28 2.09 -30.59
CA ALA A 146 17.24 1.85 -32.03
C ALA A 146 18.27 2.74 -32.76
N SER A 147 19.01 2.14 -33.70
CA SER A 147 19.98 2.85 -34.53
C SER A 147 19.31 3.95 -35.33
N GLY A 148 19.75 5.20 -35.17
CA GLY A 148 19.24 6.38 -35.91
C GLY A 148 18.30 7.30 -35.11
N VAL A 149 18.01 7.02 -33.86
CA VAL A 149 17.17 7.88 -33.00
C VAL A 149 18.02 9.01 -32.43
N ASN A 150 17.59 10.27 -32.69
CA ASN A 150 18.23 11.44 -32.10
C ASN A 150 17.91 11.49 -30.58
N TRP A 151 18.96 11.43 -29.74
CA TRP A 151 18.83 11.32 -28.28
C TRP A 151 18.03 12.46 -27.66
N SER A 152 18.21 13.70 -28.12
CA SER A 152 17.51 14.86 -27.57
C SER A 152 16.00 14.79 -27.82
N ILE A 153 15.59 14.37 -29.01
CA ILE A 153 14.18 14.20 -29.36
C ILE A 153 13.60 13.01 -28.56
N PHE A 154 14.35 11.92 -28.44
CA PHE A 154 13.95 10.75 -27.68
C PHE A 154 13.65 11.08 -26.20
N ILE A 155 14.54 11.83 -25.52
CA ILE A 155 14.30 12.23 -24.11
C ILE A 155 12.99 13.03 -23.98
N ILE A 156 12.77 14.01 -24.82
CA ILE A 156 11.59 14.89 -24.72
C ILE A 156 10.33 14.07 -24.97
N CYS A 157 10.25 13.32 -26.08
CA CYS A 157 9.07 12.53 -26.41
C CYS A 157 8.79 11.44 -25.37
N SER A 158 9.82 10.68 -24.96
CA SER A 158 9.67 9.60 -23.99
C SER A 158 9.33 10.13 -22.60
N SER A 159 9.83 11.32 -22.19
CA SER A 159 9.46 11.93 -20.93
C SER A 159 7.97 12.32 -20.90
N VAL A 160 7.44 12.84 -21.99
CA VAL A 160 6.01 13.16 -22.11
C VAL A 160 5.16 11.88 -22.07
N ILE A 161 5.60 10.82 -22.78
CA ILE A 161 4.90 9.54 -22.78
C ILE A 161 4.88 8.92 -21.37
N LEU A 162 6.02 8.92 -20.67
CA LEU A 162 6.11 8.42 -19.29
C LEU A 162 5.25 9.22 -18.32
N ALA A 163 5.22 10.54 -18.46
CA ALA A 163 4.36 11.39 -17.63
C ALA A 163 2.87 11.11 -17.90
N ALA A 164 2.48 11.01 -19.16
CA ALA A 164 1.12 10.63 -19.56
C ALA A 164 0.74 9.24 -19.03
N GLY A 165 1.66 8.26 -19.15
CA GLY A 165 1.47 6.90 -18.62
C GLY A 165 1.24 6.86 -17.12
N SER A 166 2.06 7.57 -16.34
CA SER A 166 1.91 7.65 -14.88
C SER A 166 0.60 8.34 -14.46
N MET A 167 0.21 9.42 -15.16
CA MET A 167 -1.07 10.09 -14.91
C MET A 167 -2.27 9.21 -15.29
N PHE A 168 -2.12 8.40 -16.33
CA PHE A 168 -3.15 7.42 -16.72
C PHE A 168 -3.32 6.31 -15.66
N ILE A 169 -2.20 5.79 -15.11
CA ILE A 169 -2.26 4.83 -13.99
C ILE A 169 -2.95 5.44 -12.77
N LEU A 170 -2.64 6.69 -12.45
CA LEU A 170 -3.31 7.40 -11.36
C LEU A 170 -4.82 7.48 -11.61
N TRP A 171 -5.22 7.87 -12.82
CA TRP A 171 -6.63 7.92 -13.20
C TRP A 171 -7.31 6.53 -13.10
N LEU A 172 -6.63 5.46 -13.53
CA LEU A 172 -7.13 4.09 -13.35
C LEU A 172 -7.35 3.76 -11.86
N GLY A 173 -6.38 4.09 -11.00
CA GLY A 173 -6.47 3.89 -9.55
C GLY A 173 -7.65 4.62 -8.93
N GLU A 174 -7.87 5.87 -9.30
CA GLU A 174 -9.03 6.65 -8.85
C GLU A 174 -10.34 6.05 -9.33
N ARG A 175 -10.41 5.59 -10.58
CA ARG A 175 -11.61 4.92 -11.11
C ARG A 175 -11.92 3.60 -10.44
N ILE A 176 -10.89 2.82 -10.07
CA ILE A 176 -11.07 1.60 -9.26
C ILE A 176 -11.63 1.97 -7.89
N THR A 177 -11.11 3.04 -7.26
CA THR A 177 -11.59 3.50 -5.95
C THR A 177 -13.05 3.95 -6.00
N ASP A 178 -13.46 4.69 -7.04
CA ASP A 178 -14.81 5.23 -7.17
C ASP A 178 -15.84 4.16 -7.55
N LYS A 179 -15.51 3.31 -8.52
CA LYS A 179 -16.48 2.38 -9.15
C LYS A 179 -16.20 0.91 -8.88
N GLY A 180 -15.03 0.59 -8.33
CA GLY A 180 -14.59 -0.77 -8.06
C GLY A 180 -14.72 -1.17 -6.58
N VAL A 181 -13.83 -2.07 -6.17
CA VAL A 181 -13.70 -2.56 -4.79
C VAL A 181 -12.32 -2.22 -4.27
N GLY A 182 -12.25 -1.70 -3.04
CA GLY A 182 -10.99 -1.38 -2.39
C GLY A 182 -10.41 -0.01 -2.76
N ASN A 183 -9.21 0.26 -2.26
CA ASN A 183 -8.43 1.40 -2.67
C ASN A 183 -7.70 1.07 -3.98
N GLY A 184 -8.07 1.71 -5.07
CA GLY A 184 -7.56 1.38 -6.40
C GLY A 184 -6.04 1.58 -6.56
N ILE A 185 -5.47 2.58 -5.90
CA ILE A 185 -4.02 2.82 -5.89
C ILE A 185 -3.29 1.63 -5.27
N SER A 186 -3.75 1.21 -4.09
CA SER A 186 -3.19 0.05 -3.38
C SER A 186 -3.39 -1.25 -4.16
N MET A 187 -4.53 -1.40 -4.85
CA MET A 187 -4.81 -2.54 -5.75
C MET A 187 -3.82 -2.62 -6.90
N ILE A 188 -3.51 -1.50 -7.56
CA ILE A 188 -2.54 -1.46 -8.66
C ILE A 188 -1.16 -1.89 -8.17
N ILE A 189 -0.72 -1.41 -7.00
CA ILE A 189 0.55 -1.80 -6.39
C ILE A 189 0.55 -3.31 -6.07
N MET A 190 -0.50 -3.79 -5.43
CA MET A 190 -0.65 -5.22 -5.09
C MET A 190 -0.55 -6.12 -6.33
N ILE A 191 -1.20 -5.74 -7.41
CA ILE A 191 -1.17 -6.50 -8.67
C ILE A 191 0.22 -6.46 -9.32
N GLY A 192 0.92 -5.33 -9.23
CA GLY A 192 2.32 -5.23 -9.63
C GLY A 192 3.19 -6.25 -8.88
N ILE A 193 3.03 -6.32 -7.56
CA ILE A 193 3.75 -7.27 -6.71
C ILE A 193 3.41 -8.72 -7.07
N ILE A 194 2.12 -9.06 -7.13
CA ILE A 194 1.67 -10.43 -7.43
C ILE A 194 2.17 -10.90 -8.80
N ALA A 195 2.25 -10.01 -9.76
CA ALA A 195 2.66 -10.35 -11.12
C ALA A 195 4.13 -10.83 -11.22
N ARG A 196 4.99 -10.42 -10.29
CA ARG A 196 6.39 -10.85 -10.22
C ARG A 196 6.57 -12.15 -9.43
N LEU A 197 5.62 -12.51 -8.59
CA LEU A 197 5.71 -13.68 -7.71
C LEU A 197 5.93 -15.00 -8.48
N PRO A 198 5.17 -15.33 -9.55
CA PRO A 198 5.37 -16.60 -10.26
C PRO A 198 6.76 -16.71 -10.87
N GLN A 199 7.28 -15.62 -11.46
CA GLN A 199 8.61 -15.60 -12.04
C GLN A 199 9.70 -15.79 -10.98
N ALA A 200 9.61 -15.08 -9.86
CA ALA A 200 10.55 -15.21 -8.74
C ALA A 200 10.53 -16.62 -8.15
N PHE A 201 9.35 -17.22 -8.02
CA PHE A 201 9.17 -18.58 -7.53
C PHE A 201 9.82 -19.62 -8.45
N VAL A 202 9.61 -19.51 -9.76
CA VAL A 202 10.22 -20.43 -10.76
C VAL A 202 11.74 -20.26 -10.80
N GLN A 203 12.25 -19.03 -10.69
CA GLN A 203 13.69 -18.77 -10.62
C GLN A 203 14.34 -19.38 -9.38
N GLU A 204 13.71 -19.23 -8.20
CA GLU A 204 14.21 -19.84 -6.96
C GLU A 204 14.20 -21.36 -7.05
N LEU A 205 13.09 -21.96 -7.50
CA LEU A 205 12.97 -23.38 -7.69
C LEU A 205 14.07 -23.92 -8.65
N GLY A 206 14.27 -23.23 -9.79
CA GLY A 206 15.31 -23.60 -10.78
C GLY A 206 16.71 -23.53 -10.17
N SER A 207 17.03 -22.48 -9.41
CA SER A 207 18.34 -22.33 -8.75
C SER A 207 18.61 -23.42 -7.73
N ARG A 208 17.59 -23.87 -7.01
CA ARG A 208 17.72 -24.95 -6.00
C ARG A 208 17.85 -26.35 -6.63
N PHE A 209 17.26 -26.57 -7.80
CA PHE A 209 17.43 -27.83 -8.54
C PHE A 209 18.81 -27.93 -9.19
N THR A 210 19.36 -26.82 -9.66
CA THR A 210 20.69 -26.80 -10.33
C THR A 210 21.86 -26.76 -9.35
N ALA A 211 21.67 -26.17 -8.18
CA ALA A 211 22.71 -26.02 -7.15
C ALA A 211 22.71 -27.19 -6.16
N ILE A 212 23.33 -28.30 -6.52
CA ILE A 212 23.50 -29.50 -5.65
C ILE A 212 24.23 -29.16 -4.34
N THR A 213 25.00 -28.07 -4.30
CA THR A 213 25.84 -27.66 -3.16
C THR A 213 25.14 -26.82 -2.09
N SER A 214 23.94 -26.30 -2.32
CA SER A 214 23.26 -25.33 -1.43
C SER A 214 22.04 -25.89 -0.70
N GLY A 215 22.05 -27.17 -0.33
CA GLY A 215 20.96 -27.80 0.45
C GLY A 215 19.72 -28.21 -0.35
N GLY A 216 19.72 -27.98 -1.66
CA GLY A 216 18.72 -28.50 -2.59
C GLY A 216 17.26 -28.24 -2.21
N LEU A 217 16.42 -29.21 -2.47
CA LEU A 217 14.97 -29.15 -2.30
C LEU A 217 14.54 -28.99 -0.83
N VAL A 218 15.35 -29.49 0.12
CA VAL A 218 15.05 -29.36 1.56
C VAL A 218 15.09 -27.88 1.98
N MET A 219 16.07 -27.11 1.51
CA MET A 219 16.17 -25.69 1.83
C MET A 219 14.98 -24.92 1.26
N PHE A 220 14.54 -25.25 0.05
CA PHE A 220 13.35 -24.67 -0.57
C PHE A 220 12.07 -24.89 0.26
N VAL A 221 11.87 -26.09 0.81
CA VAL A 221 10.74 -26.39 1.70
C VAL A 221 10.80 -25.55 2.97
N ILE A 222 11.99 -25.38 3.56
CA ILE A 222 12.20 -24.52 4.73
C ILE A 222 11.86 -23.06 4.40
N GLU A 223 12.28 -22.56 3.24
CA GLU A 223 11.95 -21.22 2.77
C GLU A 223 10.43 -21.02 2.66
N ILE A 224 9.70 -21.94 2.04
CA ILE A 224 8.23 -21.85 1.96
C ILE A 224 7.60 -21.86 3.35
N LEU A 225 8.10 -22.64 4.27
CA LEU A 225 7.59 -22.71 5.63
C LEU A 225 7.82 -21.41 6.40
N ILE A 226 9.00 -20.79 6.24
CA ILE A 226 9.32 -19.46 6.80
C ILE A 226 8.40 -18.40 6.16
N LEU A 227 8.24 -18.40 4.84
CA LEU A 227 7.34 -17.49 4.14
C LEU A 227 5.91 -17.60 4.70
N TYR A 228 5.41 -18.82 4.84
CA TYR A 228 4.09 -19.07 5.42
C TYR A 228 3.97 -18.53 6.85
N ALA A 229 4.98 -18.75 7.70
CA ALA A 229 5.01 -18.23 9.06
C ALA A 229 4.99 -16.69 9.10
N VAL A 230 5.74 -16.03 8.23
CA VAL A 230 5.76 -14.55 8.11
C VAL A 230 4.43 -14.01 7.61
N VAL A 231 3.78 -14.67 6.66
CA VAL A 231 2.42 -14.31 6.21
C VAL A 231 1.42 -14.44 7.34
N CYS A 232 1.45 -15.53 8.12
CA CYS A 232 0.57 -15.69 9.28
C CYS A 232 0.82 -14.61 10.34
N ALA A 233 2.07 -14.29 10.62
CA ALA A 233 2.43 -13.23 11.55
C ALA A 233 1.93 -11.86 11.08
N SER A 234 2.08 -11.54 9.79
CA SER A 234 1.57 -10.27 9.21
C SER A 234 0.04 -10.19 9.24
N LEU A 235 -0.67 -11.30 9.02
CA LEU A 235 -2.13 -11.37 9.16
C LEU A 235 -2.57 -11.07 10.60
N LEU A 236 -1.90 -11.65 11.59
CA LEU A 236 -2.19 -11.39 13.01
C LEU A 236 -1.96 -9.91 13.36
N LEU A 237 -0.90 -9.31 12.86
CA LEU A 237 -0.62 -7.89 13.06
C LEU A 237 -1.74 -6.99 12.50
N VAL A 238 -2.12 -7.21 11.23
CA VAL A 238 -3.11 -6.37 10.54
C VAL A 238 -4.51 -6.53 11.14
N GLN A 239 -4.85 -7.73 11.63
CA GLN A 239 -6.14 -8.00 12.28
C GLN A 239 -6.15 -7.64 13.77
N GLY A 240 -4.99 -7.43 14.38
CA GLY A 240 -4.84 -7.11 15.80
C GLY A 240 -5.58 -5.82 16.18
N THR A 241 -6.53 -5.92 17.12
CA THR A 241 -7.30 -4.77 17.59
C THR A 241 -7.43 -4.77 19.11
N ARG A 242 -7.19 -3.63 19.74
CA ARG A 242 -7.52 -3.41 21.17
C ARG A 242 -8.93 -2.86 21.27
N LYS A 243 -9.81 -3.57 21.95
CA LYS A 243 -11.19 -3.17 22.16
C LYS A 243 -11.32 -2.39 23.49
N ILE A 244 -11.70 -1.10 23.43
CA ILE A 244 -12.00 -0.29 24.61
C ILE A 244 -13.51 -0.31 24.83
N PRO A 245 -14.01 -0.70 26.02
CA PRO A 245 -15.42 -0.68 26.30
C PRO A 245 -15.93 0.77 26.42
N VAL A 246 -16.97 1.10 25.65
CA VAL A 246 -17.66 2.39 25.67
C VAL A 246 -19.11 2.12 26.05
N GLN A 247 -19.63 2.86 27.02
CA GLN A 247 -21.02 2.78 27.43
C GLN A 247 -21.76 4.04 27.00
N TYR A 248 -22.90 3.86 26.34
CA TYR A 248 -23.78 4.95 25.95
C TYR A 248 -24.88 5.11 26.95
N ALA A 249 -25.24 6.35 27.25
CA ALA A 249 -26.36 6.66 28.17
C ALA A 249 -27.67 6.10 27.63
N LYS A 250 -28.49 5.54 28.52
CA LYS A 250 -29.84 5.08 28.17
C LYS A 250 -30.74 6.29 27.92
N ARG A 251 -31.45 6.29 26.80
CA ARG A 251 -32.51 7.27 26.52
C ARG A 251 -33.87 6.61 26.71
N LEU A 252 -34.68 7.25 27.52
CA LEU A 252 -36.11 6.89 27.73
C LEU A 252 -36.90 7.70 26.70
N VAL A 253 -37.62 7.05 25.80
CA VAL A 253 -38.57 7.69 24.89
C VAL A 253 -39.93 7.04 25.15
N GLY A 254 -40.77 7.72 25.94
CA GLY A 254 -42.00 7.15 26.46
C GLY A 254 -41.71 5.97 27.39
N ASN A 255 -42.41 4.86 27.24
CA ASN A 255 -42.25 3.63 28.03
C ASN A 255 -41.16 2.67 27.52
N LYS A 256 -40.43 3.04 26.49
CA LYS A 256 -39.39 2.18 25.87
C LYS A 256 -37.99 2.74 26.17
N GLN A 257 -37.11 1.88 26.71
CA GLN A 257 -35.70 2.20 26.90
C GLN A 257 -34.93 1.92 25.59
N TYR A 258 -34.28 2.97 25.09
CA TYR A 258 -33.36 2.86 23.94
C TYR A 258 -31.93 3.14 24.40
N GLY A 259 -30.96 2.33 23.96
CA GLY A 259 -29.54 2.49 24.29
C GLY A 259 -29.12 1.69 25.52
N GLY A 260 -27.95 2.00 26.08
CA GLY A 260 -27.38 1.32 27.25
C GLY A 260 -26.60 0.04 26.88
N ALA A 261 -26.48 -0.32 25.61
CA ALA A 261 -25.62 -1.41 25.19
C ALA A 261 -24.13 -1.03 25.31
N ARG A 262 -23.32 -1.92 25.85
CA ARG A 262 -21.87 -1.77 25.81
C ARG A 262 -21.40 -1.96 24.37
N GLN A 263 -20.77 -0.94 23.81
CA GLN A 263 -20.08 -1.00 22.55
C GLN A 263 -18.58 -1.01 22.78
N TYR A 264 -17.83 -1.48 21.81
CA TYR A 264 -16.38 -1.51 21.88
C TYR A 264 -15.79 -0.61 20.80
N LEU A 265 -14.91 0.29 21.22
CA LEU A 265 -14.10 1.08 20.29
C LEU A 265 -12.87 0.24 19.87
N PRO A 266 -12.80 -0.24 18.60
CA PRO A 266 -11.68 -1.03 18.16
C PRO A 266 -10.51 -0.11 17.77
N LEU A 267 -9.42 -0.12 18.52
CA LEU A 267 -8.16 0.50 18.16
C LEU A 267 -7.29 -0.55 17.48
N LYS A 268 -6.95 -0.34 16.20
CA LYS A 268 -6.10 -1.26 15.43
C LYS A 268 -4.64 -1.12 15.90
N LEU A 269 -3.92 -2.24 16.06
CA LEU A 269 -2.47 -2.25 16.29
C LEU A 269 -1.74 -1.62 15.10
N PHE A 270 -2.22 -1.90 13.91
CA PHE A 270 -1.71 -1.41 12.62
C PHE A 270 -2.58 -0.25 12.13
N ALA A 271 -2.74 0.78 12.97
CA ALA A 271 -3.58 1.94 12.65
C ALA A 271 -3.03 2.80 11.50
N ALA A 272 -1.71 2.86 11.41
CA ALA A 272 -1.00 3.59 10.36
C ALA A 272 -1.02 2.86 9.00
N ASN A 273 -1.51 1.63 8.93
CA ASN A 273 -1.45 0.78 7.73
C ASN A 273 -0.02 0.71 7.15
N VAL A 274 0.11 0.58 5.84
CA VAL A 274 1.40 0.39 5.15
C VAL A 274 2.16 1.72 4.94
N MET A 275 1.51 2.87 5.19
CA MET A 275 2.07 4.19 4.91
C MET A 275 3.45 4.45 5.54
N PRO A 276 3.71 4.15 6.83
CA PRO A 276 5.02 4.40 7.44
C PRO A 276 6.18 3.72 6.72
N ILE A 277 5.94 2.52 6.20
CA ILE A 277 6.98 1.75 5.49
C ILE A 277 7.27 2.39 4.14
N ILE A 278 6.23 2.82 3.43
CA ILE A 278 6.37 3.52 2.14
C ILE A 278 7.12 4.84 2.34
N PHE A 279 6.84 5.58 3.42
CA PHE A 279 7.56 6.80 3.79
C PHE A 279 9.04 6.54 4.08
N ALA A 280 9.32 5.55 4.92
CA ALA A 280 10.70 5.17 5.24
C ALA A 280 11.47 4.80 3.96
N GLN A 281 10.84 4.03 3.08
CA GLN A 281 11.43 3.62 1.81
C GLN A 281 11.64 4.79 0.86
N ALA A 282 10.69 5.71 0.74
CA ALA A 282 10.83 6.91 -0.09
C ALA A 282 12.01 7.80 0.37
N LEU A 283 12.22 7.92 1.70
CA LEU A 283 13.38 8.63 2.22
C LEU A 283 14.70 7.90 1.94
N MET A 284 14.71 6.58 1.94
CA MET A 284 15.90 5.81 1.59
C MET A 284 16.31 5.94 0.11
N PHE A 285 15.43 6.43 -0.78
CA PHE A 285 15.78 6.77 -2.15
C PHE A 285 16.56 8.09 -2.28
N ILE A 286 16.48 9.00 -1.30
CA ILE A 286 17.16 10.31 -1.36
C ILE A 286 18.70 10.16 -1.40
N PRO A 287 19.35 9.38 -0.53
CA PRO A 287 20.79 9.14 -0.60
C PRO A 287 21.22 8.57 -1.96
N LEU A 288 20.42 7.69 -2.53
CA LEU A 288 20.68 7.07 -3.83
C LEU A 288 20.66 8.10 -4.97
N ALA A 289 19.73 9.02 -4.96
CA ALA A 289 19.65 10.10 -5.94
C ALA A 289 20.86 11.05 -5.86
N ILE A 290 21.37 11.31 -4.65
CA ILE A 290 22.55 12.15 -4.43
C ILE A 290 23.83 11.48 -4.99
N VAL A 291 23.98 10.17 -4.80
CA VAL A 291 25.15 9.42 -5.27
C VAL A 291 25.20 9.30 -6.78
N GLN A 292 24.06 9.21 -7.45
CA GLN A 292 24.02 9.20 -8.92
C GLN A 292 24.63 10.47 -9.54
N TYR A 293 24.63 11.58 -8.81
CA TYR A 293 25.27 12.83 -9.22
C TYR A 293 26.78 12.92 -8.89
N GLN A 294 27.27 12.10 -7.96
CA GLN A 294 28.64 12.18 -7.40
C GLN A 294 29.37 10.84 -7.50
N SER A 295 29.57 10.36 -8.74
CA SER A 295 29.91 8.96 -9.08
C SER A 295 31.29 8.45 -8.61
N ASP A 296 32.30 9.29 -8.27
CA ASP A 296 33.65 8.77 -8.04
C ASP A 296 34.19 8.85 -6.59
N ASN A 297 33.55 9.62 -5.69
CA ASN A 297 34.01 9.78 -4.29
C ASN A 297 32.92 9.52 -3.24
N ALA A 298 32.03 8.54 -3.47
CA ALA A 298 31.01 8.20 -2.49
C ALA A 298 31.67 7.68 -1.20
N SER A 299 31.46 8.40 -0.09
CA SER A 299 31.90 7.99 1.25
C SER A 299 31.43 6.57 1.57
N TYR A 300 32.20 5.80 2.34
CA TYR A 300 31.85 4.45 2.80
C TYR A 300 30.42 4.35 3.36
N ILE A 301 29.97 5.38 4.10
CA ILE A 301 28.62 5.48 4.66
C ILE A 301 27.56 5.45 3.56
N VAL A 302 27.77 6.21 2.49
CA VAL A 302 26.81 6.32 1.39
C VAL A 302 26.75 5.01 0.61
N ARG A 303 27.87 4.36 0.39
CA ARG A 303 27.96 3.05 -0.27
C ARG A 303 27.24 1.97 0.55
N SER A 304 27.41 1.99 1.88
CA SER A 304 26.69 1.08 2.79
C SER A 304 25.17 1.32 2.83
N LEU A 305 24.72 2.56 2.60
CA LEU A 305 23.29 2.88 2.49
C LEU A 305 22.64 2.46 1.16
N MET A 306 23.45 2.13 0.15
CA MET A 306 22.94 1.60 -1.13
C MET A 306 22.71 0.09 -1.11
N ASP A 307 23.35 -0.63 -0.21
CA ASP A 307 23.24 -2.07 -0.11
C ASP A 307 22.15 -2.46 0.89
N ASN A 308 21.05 -3.04 0.40
CA ASN A 308 19.93 -3.53 1.21
C ASN A 308 20.35 -4.60 2.24
N ARG A 309 21.49 -5.24 2.05
CA ARG A 309 22.02 -6.25 2.97
C ARG A 309 22.89 -5.64 4.07
N SER A 310 23.30 -4.39 3.92
CA SER A 310 24.13 -3.69 4.90
C SER A 310 23.39 -3.53 6.23
N LEU A 311 24.08 -3.76 7.32
CA LEU A 311 23.55 -3.55 8.67
C LEU A 311 23.19 -2.08 8.90
N LEU A 312 23.98 -1.16 8.36
CA LEU A 312 23.71 0.29 8.47
C LEU A 312 22.42 0.69 7.77
N TYR A 313 22.17 0.17 6.55
CA TYR A 313 20.91 0.37 5.82
C TYR A 313 19.74 -0.10 6.67
N ASN A 314 19.78 -1.33 7.19
CA ASN A 314 18.69 -1.91 7.96
C ASN A 314 18.44 -1.18 9.28
N CYS A 315 19.50 -0.74 10.00
CA CYS A 315 19.32 0.06 11.22
C CYS A 315 18.63 1.40 10.97
N VAL A 316 19.07 2.13 9.94
CA VAL A 316 18.44 3.41 9.56
C VAL A 316 17.01 3.17 9.12
N TYR A 317 16.75 2.15 8.32
CA TYR A 317 15.43 1.79 7.84
C TYR A 317 14.44 1.45 8.97
N VAL A 318 14.87 0.63 9.95
CA VAL A 318 14.10 0.31 11.15
C VAL A 318 13.78 1.57 11.97
N THR A 319 14.77 2.43 12.18
CA THR A 319 14.57 3.67 12.93
C THR A 319 13.56 4.59 12.24
N LEU A 320 13.65 4.72 10.92
CA LEU A 320 12.69 5.50 10.14
C LEU A 320 11.29 4.90 10.20
N ILE A 321 11.14 3.57 10.08
CA ILE A 321 9.83 2.91 10.18
C ILE A 321 9.19 3.20 11.55
N ILE A 322 9.94 3.06 12.65
CA ILE A 322 9.42 3.33 13.99
C ILE A 322 9.00 4.79 14.11
N ALA A 323 9.87 5.72 13.73
CA ALA A 323 9.59 7.16 13.78
C ALA A 323 8.33 7.52 12.98
N PHE A 324 8.23 7.05 11.73
CA PHE A 324 7.06 7.31 10.90
C PHE A 324 5.79 6.61 11.38
N THR A 325 5.90 5.44 12.01
CA THR A 325 4.72 4.77 12.58
C THR A 325 4.12 5.61 13.71
N TYR A 326 4.94 6.15 14.60
CA TYR A 326 4.47 7.06 15.64
C TYR A 326 3.91 8.35 15.06
N PHE A 327 4.64 8.97 14.13
CA PHE A 327 4.22 10.21 13.48
C PHE A 327 2.87 10.04 12.76
N TYR A 328 2.73 8.99 11.96
CA TYR A 328 1.52 8.74 11.18
C TYR A 328 0.32 8.36 12.07
N THR A 329 0.56 7.58 13.13
CA THR A 329 -0.49 7.22 14.08
C THR A 329 -1.03 8.47 14.78
N ALA A 330 -0.15 9.38 15.21
CA ALA A 330 -0.55 10.63 15.85
C ALA A 330 -1.38 11.55 14.93
N ILE A 331 -1.10 11.54 13.62
CA ILE A 331 -1.85 12.32 12.64
C ILE A 331 -3.21 11.69 12.32
N THR A 332 -3.23 10.38 12.11
CA THR A 332 -4.43 9.67 11.64
C THR A 332 -5.47 9.52 12.74
N LEU A 333 -5.04 9.29 13.98
CA LEU A 333 -5.90 9.08 15.12
C LEU A 333 -5.84 10.28 16.06
N ASN A 334 -6.78 11.20 15.88
CA ASN A 334 -6.90 12.36 16.74
C ASN A 334 -7.71 12.00 18.00
N ALA A 335 -7.01 11.67 19.10
CA ALA A 335 -7.62 11.28 20.37
C ALA A 335 -8.59 12.35 20.93
N LYS A 336 -8.29 13.65 20.71
CA LYS A 336 -9.16 14.76 21.15
C LYS A 336 -10.49 14.75 20.41
N GLN A 337 -10.44 14.60 19.07
CA GLN A 337 -11.65 14.55 18.26
C GLN A 337 -12.49 13.32 18.58
N MET A 338 -11.85 12.15 18.78
CA MET A 338 -12.55 10.92 19.18
C MET A 338 -13.25 11.08 20.54
N ALA A 339 -12.61 11.73 21.53
CA ALA A 339 -13.20 11.99 22.84
C ALA A 339 -14.37 13.00 22.77
N GLU A 340 -14.26 14.03 21.91
CA GLU A 340 -15.35 14.98 21.67
C GLU A 340 -16.54 14.32 20.98
N ASP A 341 -16.31 13.49 19.96
CA ASP A 341 -17.36 12.76 19.26
C ASP A 341 -18.09 11.79 20.20
N MET A 342 -17.34 11.09 21.08
CA MET A 342 -17.94 10.26 22.12
C MET A 342 -18.78 11.09 23.08
N LYS A 343 -18.29 12.25 23.53
CA LYS A 343 -19.03 13.15 24.41
C LYS A 343 -20.32 13.66 23.75
N ARG A 344 -20.27 14.04 22.47
CA ARG A 344 -21.45 14.50 21.71
C ARG A 344 -22.52 13.40 21.58
N ASN A 345 -22.09 12.14 21.46
CA ASN A 345 -22.97 10.98 21.37
C ASN A 345 -23.38 10.42 22.75
N ASN A 346 -23.11 11.13 23.86
CA ASN A 346 -23.35 10.68 25.25
C ASN A 346 -22.70 9.32 25.56
N GLY A 347 -21.55 9.02 24.94
CA GLY A 347 -20.72 7.87 25.22
C GLY A 347 -19.65 8.22 26.25
N PHE A 348 -19.34 7.28 27.13
CA PHE A 348 -18.26 7.42 28.11
C PHE A 348 -17.56 6.08 28.34
N ILE A 349 -16.29 6.16 28.74
CA ILE A 349 -15.51 4.99 29.13
C ILE A 349 -15.74 4.78 30.64
N PRO A 350 -16.17 3.59 31.08
CA PRO A 350 -16.37 3.33 32.52
C PRO A 350 -15.11 3.64 33.34
N GLY A 351 -15.26 4.45 34.38
CA GLY A 351 -14.17 4.86 35.25
C GLY A 351 -13.36 6.08 34.82
N ILE A 352 -13.68 6.71 33.67
CA ILE A 352 -12.95 7.88 33.12
C ILE A 352 -13.94 9.01 32.87
N LYS A 353 -13.58 10.25 33.26
CA LYS A 353 -14.42 11.43 33.03
C LYS A 353 -14.50 11.75 31.53
N PRO A 354 -15.70 12.05 30.98
CA PRO A 354 -15.84 12.44 29.57
C PRO A 354 -15.13 13.77 29.29
N GLY A 355 -14.38 13.83 28.17
CA GLY A 355 -13.66 15.02 27.71
C GLY A 355 -12.16 14.86 27.73
N LYS A 356 -11.42 15.72 28.41
CA LYS A 356 -9.96 15.71 28.42
C LYS A 356 -9.34 14.39 28.92
N ASP A 357 -9.85 13.87 30.01
CA ASP A 357 -9.36 12.64 30.65
C ASP A 357 -9.55 11.43 29.70
N THR A 358 -10.68 11.42 28.98
CA THR A 358 -10.93 10.40 27.94
C THR A 358 -9.95 10.52 26.78
N ALA A 359 -9.62 11.74 26.32
CA ALA A 359 -8.64 11.96 25.26
C ALA A 359 -7.24 11.50 25.68
N GLU A 360 -6.83 11.83 26.91
CA GLU A 360 -5.53 11.45 27.47
C GLU A 360 -5.41 9.93 27.66
N TYR A 361 -6.49 9.28 28.09
CA TYR A 361 -6.54 7.81 28.18
C TYR A 361 -6.40 7.15 26.82
N ILE A 362 -7.15 7.62 25.81
CA ILE A 362 -7.06 7.09 24.44
C ILE A 362 -5.65 7.27 23.89
N ASP A 363 -5.06 8.46 24.09
CA ASP A 363 -3.69 8.76 23.62
C ASP A 363 -2.64 7.86 24.29
N THR A 364 -2.76 7.64 25.60
CA THR A 364 -1.89 6.71 26.33
C THR A 364 -2.03 5.28 25.85
N VAL A 365 -3.25 4.80 25.60
CA VAL A 365 -3.49 3.46 25.09
C VAL A 365 -2.92 3.32 23.67
N MET A 366 -3.12 4.33 22.82
CA MET A 366 -2.59 4.35 21.46
C MET A 366 -1.07 4.32 21.45
N SER A 367 -0.42 5.16 22.24
CA SER A 367 1.06 5.19 22.33
C SER A 367 1.63 3.84 22.78
N ARG A 368 0.99 3.18 23.75
CA ARG A 368 1.40 1.84 24.22
C ARG A 368 1.18 0.74 23.18
N ILE A 369 0.15 0.85 22.34
CA ILE A 369 -0.12 -0.14 21.27
C ILE A 369 0.80 0.10 20.06
N THR A 370 1.13 1.34 19.76
CA THR A 370 1.97 1.71 18.63
C THR A 370 3.38 1.14 18.76
N LEU A 371 3.95 1.08 19.97
CA LEU A 371 5.30 0.56 20.18
C LEU A 371 5.45 -0.90 19.71
N PRO A 372 4.71 -1.89 20.24
CA PRO A 372 4.82 -3.26 19.76
C PRO A 372 4.43 -3.39 18.29
N GLY A 373 3.45 -2.60 17.82
CA GLY A 373 3.08 -2.55 16.40
C GLY A 373 4.22 -2.10 15.51
N SER A 374 4.92 -1.02 15.86
CA SER A 374 6.05 -0.50 15.08
C SER A 374 7.25 -1.44 15.06
N LEU A 375 7.57 -2.07 16.20
CA LEU A 375 8.64 -3.08 16.27
C LEU A 375 8.33 -4.30 15.39
N PHE A 376 7.09 -4.74 15.39
CA PHE A 376 6.68 -5.88 14.58
C PHE A 376 6.71 -5.56 13.07
N ILE A 377 6.27 -4.36 12.70
CA ILE A 377 6.38 -3.85 11.31
C ILE A 377 7.83 -3.78 10.89
N ALA A 378 8.71 -3.22 11.73
CA ALA A 378 10.13 -3.11 11.47
C ALA A 378 10.79 -4.49 11.32
N PHE A 379 10.41 -5.46 12.14
CA PHE A 379 10.87 -6.84 12.01
C PHE A 379 10.49 -7.46 10.67
N ILE A 380 9.21 -7.35 10.25
CA ILE A 380 8.77 -7.84 8.93
C ILE A 380 9.49 -7.09 7.80
N ALA A 381 9.75 -5.79 7.96
CA ALA A 381 10.43 -4.99 6.94
C ALA A 381 11.89 -5.41 6.70
N VAL A 382 12.56 -5.94 7.72
CA VAL A 382 13.97 -6.44 7.63
C VAL A 382 14.05 -7.90 7.17
N MET A 383 12.95 -8.66 7.19
CA MET A 383 12.94 -10.07 6.79
C MET A 383 13.57 -10.36 5.42
N PRO A 384 13.41 -9.55 4.37
CA PRO A 384 14.09 -9.76 3.09
C PRO A 384 15.62 -9.75 3.21
N ALA A 385 16.18 -8.90 4.07
CA ALA A 385 17.62 -8.87 4.32
C ALA A 385 18.10 -10.15 5.02
N LEU A 386 17.33 -10.64 6.00
CA LEU A 386 17.60 -11.91 6.68
C LEU A 386 17.49 -13.11 5.72
N ALA A 387 16.47 -13.13 4.84
CA ALA A 387 16.35 -14.15 3.80
C ALA A 387 17.55 -14.15 2.84
N GLY A 388 18.09 -12.96 2.53
CA GLY A 388 19.31 -12.81 1.75
C GLY A 388 20.55 -13.47 2.39
N LEU A 389 20.63 -13.53 3.72
CA LEU A 389 21.70 -14.26 4.43
C LEU A 389 21.59 -15.79 4.29
N LEU A 390 20.40 -16.30 4.02
CA LEU A 390 20.13 -17.72 3.75
C LEU A 390 20.37 -18.11 2.29
N ASN A 391 21.05 -17.25 1.52
CA ASN A 391 21.30 -17.42 0.09
C ASN A 391 20.03 -17.61 -0.76
N VAL A 392 18.92 -17.02 -0.34
CA VAL A 392 17.69 -16.91 -1.15
C VAL A 392 17.93 -15.90 -2.27
N GLN A 393 17.47 -16.18 -3.48
CA GLN A 393 17.56 -15.24 -4.60
C GLN A 393 16.86 -13.92 -4.26
N GLN A 394 17.46 -12.81 -4.68
CA GLN A 394 17.01 -11.47 -4.29
C GLN A 394 15.57 -11.19 -4.75
N ALA A 395 15.19 -11.67 -5.94
CA ALA A 395 13.83 -11.51 -6.44
C ALA A 395 12.80 -12.23 -5.53
N PHE A 396 13.13 -13.40 -4.99
CA PHE A 396 12.25 -14.15 -4.12
C PHE A 396 12.31 -13.67 -2.66
N SER A 397 13.48 -13.23 -2.18
CA SER A 397 13.66 -12.70 -0.82
C SER A 397 12.76 -11.51 -0.52
N GLN A 398 12.43 -10.68 -1.51
CA GLN A 398 11.54 -9.54 -1.36
C GLN A 398 10.09 -9.92 -0.99
N PHE A 399 9.68 -11.17 -1.26
CA PHE A 399 8.36 -11.67 -0.87
C PHE A 399 8.33 -12.21 0.57
N PHE A 400 9.50 -12.42 1.21
CA PHE A 400 9.56 -12.86 2.62
C PHE A 400 9.16 -11.79 3.62
N GLY A 401 8.97 -10.55 3.18
CA GLY A 401 8.62 -9.46 4.07
C GLY A 401 8.69 -8.12 3.37
N GLY A 402 9.12 -7.11 4.11
CA GLY A 402 9.23 -5.76 3.59
C GLY A 402 7.89 -5.13 3.26
N THR A 403 7.96 -4.13 2.41
CA THR A 403 6.77 -3.38 1.96
C THR A 403 5.81 -4.24 1.14
N SER A 404 6.34 -5.14 0.32
CA SER A 404 5.55 -5.94 -0.63
C SER A 404 4.54 -6.86 0.06
N LEU A 405 5.00 -7.63 1.05
CA LEU A 405 4.14 -8.56 1.78
C LEU A 405 3.09 -7.81 2.61
N LEU A 406 3.48 -6.73 3.30
CA LEU A 406 2.56 -5.95 4.11
C LEU A 406 1.51 -5.22 3.26
N ILE A 407 1.89 -4.70 2.08
CA ILE A 407 0.93 -4.11 1.13
C ILE A 407 -0.03 -5.19 0.65
N LEU A 408 0.47 -6.35 0.24
CA LEU A 408 -0.36 -7.45 -0.25
C LEU A 408 -1.39 -7.89 0.80
N VAL A 409 -0.94 -8.16 2.03
CA VAL A 409 -1.82 -8.58 3.13
C VAL A 409 -2.80 -7.48 3.51
N GLY A 410 -2.34 -6.22 3.63
CA GLY A 410 -3.19 -5.08 3.97
C GLY A 410 -4.30 -4.86 2.96
N VAL A 411 -3.96 -4.82 1.67
CA VAL A 411 -4.93 -4.57 0.59
C VAL A 411 -5.94 -5.71 0.47
N VAL A 412 -5.50 -6.97 0.60
CA VAL A 412 -6.41 -8.13 0.58
C VAL A 412 -7.40 -8.06 1.74
N ILE A 413 -6.94 -7.77 2.96
CA ILE A 413 -7.81 -7.66 4.13
C ILE A 413 -8.81 -6.52 3.97
N ASP A 414 -8.35 -5.33 3.55
CA ASP A 414 -9.22 -4.17 3.35
C ASP A 414 -10.27 -4.44 2.27
N SER A 415 -9.89 -5.10 1.16
CA SER A 415 -10.82 -5.49 0.10
C SER A 415 -11.86 -6.49 0.59
N ILE A 416 -11.45 -7.51 1.37
CA ILE A 416 -12.37 -8.49 1.96
C ILE A 416 -13.32 -7.82 2.95
N GLN A 417 -12.83 -6.86 3.77
CA GLN A 417 -13.68 -6.11 4.71
C GLN A 417 -14.72 -5.27 3.98
N GLN A 418 -14.36 -4.62 2.88
CA GLN A 418 -15.31 -3.86 2.06
C GLN A 418 -16.37 -4.77 1.42
N ILE A 419 -15.96 -5.90 0.85
CA ILE A 419 -16.91 -6.88 0.28
C ILE A 419 -17.88 -7.37 1.37
N LYS A 420 -17.37 -7.71 2.56
CA LYS A 420 -18.22 -8.12 3.70
C LYS A 420 -19.20 -7.02 4.12
N SER A 421 -18.75 -5.77 4.16
CA SER A 421 -19.60 -4.61 4.51
C SER A 421 -20.73 -4.45 3.51
N HIS A 422 -20.44 -4.53 2.20
CA HIS A 422 -21.47 -4.48 1.16
C HIS A 422 -22.47 -5.64 1.24
N LEU A 423 -22.01 -6.85 1.54
CA LEU A 423 -22.89 -8.01 1.73
C LEU A 423 -23.83 -7.82 2.92
N LEU A 424 -23.31 -7.30 4.05
CA LEU A 424 -24.10 -7.05 5.26
C LEU A 424 -25.18 -5.99 5.02
N MET A 425 -24.85 -4.86 4.39
CA MET A 425 -25.82 -3.81 4.09
C MET A 425 -27.01 -4.34 3.28
N ARG A 426 -26.75 -5.12 2.24
CA ARG A 426 -27.81 -5.72 1.42
C ARG A 426 -28.64 -6.76 2.17
N HIS A 427 -28.05 -7.49 3.09
CA HIS A 427 -28.81 -8.44 3.91
C HIS A 427 -29.81 -7.72 4.82
N TYR A 428 -29.42 -6.57 5.38
CA TYR A 428 -30.32 -5.71 6.16
C TYR A 428 -31.43 -5.09 5.32
N ASP A 429 -31.15 -4.60 4.11
CA ASP A 429 -32.16 -4.06 3.18
C ASP A 429 -33.19 -5.12 2.80
N GLY A 430 -32.77 -6.37 2.58
CA GLY A 430 -33.66 -7.49 2.33
C GLY A 430 -34.62 -7.80 3.49
N LEU A 431 -34.12 -7.70 4.73
CA LEU A 431 -34.94 -7.88 5.94
C LEU A 431 -35.93 -6.72 6.16
N LEU A 432 -35.53 -5.48 5.88
CA LEU A 432 -36.39 -4.31 5.97
C LEU A 432 -37.51 -4.33 4.92
N ASN A 433 -37.23 -4.76 3.70
CA ASN A 433 -38.24 -4.89 2.63
C ASN A 433 -39.19 -6.06 2.89
N SER A 434 -38.73 -7.17 3.45
CA SER A 434 -39.62 -8.28 3.84
C SER A 434 -40.51 -7.94 5.03
N GLY A 435 -40.05 -7.06 5.95
CA GLY A 435 -40.88 -6.52 7.05
C GLY A 435 -41.96 -5.54 6.59
N ARG A 436 -41.70 -4.80 5.52
CA ARG A 436 -42.65 -3.80 4.98
C ARG A 436 -43.79 -4.44 4.19
N THR A 437 -43.54 -5.56 3.52
CA THR A 437 -44.57 -6.34 2.83
C THR A 437 -45.50 -7.11 3.78
N ARG A 438 -45.07 -7.38 5.01
CA ARG A 438 -45.87 -8.10 6.01
C ARG A 438 -46.80 -7.19 6.80
N ASN A 439 -46.55 -5.87 6.82
CA ASN A 439 -47.42 -4.88 7.50
C ASN A 439 -48.41 -4.16 6.56
N GLY A 440 -48.46 -4.48 5.26
CA GLY A 440 -49.36 -3.92 4.28
C GLY A 440 -50.76 -4.59 4.21
N GLY A 441 -51.02 -5.52 5.12
CA GLY A 441 -52.21 -6.37 5.04
C GLY A 441 -53.22 -6.25 6.19
N VAL A 442 -53.17 -5.19 7.03
CA VAL A 442 -54.22 -4.98 8.06
C VAL A 442 -54.57 -3.50 8.14
N SER A 443 -55.42 -3.01 7.24
CA SER A 443 -56.33 -1.90 7.50
C SER A 443 -57.47 -1.95 6.54
N ALA A 444 -58.52 -2.66 6.89
CA ALA A 444 -59.87 -2.42 6.47
C ALA A 444 -60.78 -3.15 7.46
N TYR A 445 -61.16 -2.51 8.50
CA TYR A 445 -62.50 -2.44 9.09
C TYR A 445 -62.45 -1.59 10.34
#